data_bbeb6a2f0aacf2141daf75a8e97460cf
#
_entry.id   bbeb6a2f0aacf2141daf75a8e97460cf
#
_cell.length_a   1.000
_cell.length_b   1.000
_cell.length_c   1.000
_cell.angle_alpha   90.00
_cell.angle_beta   90.00
_cell.angle_gamma   90.00
#
_symmetry.space_group_name_H-M   'P 1'
#
loop_
_entity.id
_entity.type
_entity.pdbx_description
1 polymer ?
#
loop_
_entity_poly.entity_id
_entity_poly.type
_entity_poly.pdbx_seq_one_letter_code
_entity_poly.pdbx_strand_id
1 'polypeptide(L)'
;AELSLSSRNLNCNQLIRAVSFPADTLRIEADTAATDLKLFVVPKNIDFALHTDFRRVRYGKFVFEDVRGAVDVRDGTVHLKGLAMKGLDAVMHTTLLYQAVRPERGYVGFDFRLRRINVGKLVEFTPSLDSIVPMLRSFRGTVDFDVSAEADLDSALNIRIPTLRSAIRLRGDSLVLMDGETFAEISKKFFFKNKERNLIDSIAVNISVKDGYVTVYPFAVAMDRYRAAVGGTQDLDMNFDYHISILKSPIPFKLGLNITGNLDDMKFRLGRAKYKNLVTPVEIHKVDSTVSGLGRQIVRDFKRRIGRIPEER
;
A
#
# COMPACT_ATOMS: atom_id res chain seq x y z
N ALA A 1 -5.13 15.51 -28.94
CA ALA A 1 -3.89 15.14 -29.62
C ALA A 1 -3.40 13.78 -29.10
N GLU A 2 -2.78 12.99 -29.98
CA GLU A 2 -2.15 11.71 -29.62
C GLU A 2 -0.65 11.83 -29.82
N LEU A 3 0.13 11.45 -28.83
CA LEU A 3 1.58 11.56 -28.81
C LEU A 3 2.19 10.22 -28.41
N SER A 4 3.33 9.88 -29.01
CA SER A 4 4.13 8.74 -28.60
C SER A 4 5.50 9.22 -28.16
N LEU A 5 5.91 8.87 -26.96
CA LEU A 5 7.19 9.24 -26.40
C LEU A 5 7.98 7.98 -26.06
N SER A 6 9.12 7.83 -26.72
CA SER A 6 10.07 6.77 -26.44
C SER A 6 11.43 7.35 -26.07
N SER A 7 12.09 6.77 -25.07
CA SER A 7 13.42 7.19 -24.67
C SER A 7 14.19 6.03 -24.04
N ARG A 8 15.52 6.06 -24.21
CA ARG A 8 16.39 5.12 -23.48
C ARG A 8 16.52 5.47 -22.01
N ASN A 9 16.49 6.76 -21.68
CA ASN A 9 16.64 7.23 -20.31
C ASN A 9 15.72 8.43 -20.08
N LEU A 10 14.86 8.35 -19.07
CA LEU A 10 14.04 9.45 -18.59
C LEU A 10 14.38 9.75 -17.13
N ASN A 11 14.60 11.02 -16.80
CA ASN A 11 14.78 11.47 -15.43
C ASN A 11 13.54 12.24 -14.97
N CYS A 12 12.63 11.55 -14.28
CA CYS A 12 11.40 12.16 -13.76
C CYS A 12 11.67 13.27 -12.76
N ASN A 13 12.79 13.25 -12.04
CA ASN A 13 13.14 14.34 -11.11
C ASN A 13 13.34 15.67 -11.84
N GLN A 14 13.97 15.63 -13.01
CA GLN A 14 14.14 16.82 -13.86
C GLN A 14 12.81 17.26 -14.45
N LEU A 15 11.98 16.32 -14.90
CA LEU A 15 10.66 16.61 -15.47
C LEU A 15 9.74 17.26 -14.41
N ILE A 16 9.68 16.69 -13.22
CA ILE A 16 8.88 17.26 -12.12
C ILE A 16 9.34 18.67 -11.78
N ARG A 17 10.65 18.90 -11.69
CA ARG A 17 11.21 20.25 -11.47
C ARG A 17 10.78 21.21 -12.57
N ALA A 18 10.87 20.81 -13.82
CA ALA A 18 10.50 21.66 -14.96
C ALA A 18 9.01 22.05 -14.99
N VAL A 19 8.12 21.16 -14.49
CA VAL A 19 6.68 21.39 -14.46
C VAL A 19 6.24 22.13 -13.18
N SER A 20 6.99 22.01 -12.08
CA SER A 20 6.63 22.56 -10.77
C SER A 20 7.05 24.03 -10.55
N PHE A 21 7.75 24.67 -11.49
CA PHE A 21 8.22 26.05 -11.34
C PHE A 21 7.46 27.03 -12.22
N PRO A 22 6.89 28.13 -11.64
CA PRO A 22 6.68 29.37 -12.38
C PRO A 22 8.05 29.96 -12.76
N ALA A 23 8.15 30.61 -13.90
CA ALA A 23 9.35 31.01 -14.61
C ALA A 23 10.29 32.02 -13.93
N ASP A 24 10.17 32.31 -12.64
CA ASP A 24 10.89 33.38 -11.97
C ASP A 24 11.59 32.98 -10.67
N THR A 25 12.46 31.99 -10.66
CA THR A 25 13.54 31.97 -9.65
C THR A 25 14.59 30.90 -9.99
N LEU A 26 15.61 31.31 -10.71
CA LEU A 26 16.86 30.59 -10.86
C LEU A 26 17.73 30.77 -9.60
N ARG A 27 17.67 29.84 -8.68
CA ARG A 27 18.80 29.46 -7.81
C ARG A 27 18.54 28.08 -7.25
N ILE A 28 19.30 27.12 -7.74
CA ILE A 28 19.26 25.72 -7.28
C ILE A 28 20.55 25.50 -6.51
N GLU A 29 20.46 25.37 -5.20
CA GLU A 29 21.46 24.62 -4.43
C GLU A 29 21.00 23.16 -4.39
N ALA A 30 21.90 22.29 -4.83
CA ALA A 30 21.74 20.85 -4.76
C ALA A 30 21.97 20.46 -3.30
N ASP A 31 20.90 20.12 -2.57
CA ASP A 31 20.91 19.01 -1.62
C ASP A 31 19.49 18.79 -1.05
N THR A 32 19.05 17.52 -1.08
CA THR A 32 18.05 16.87 -0.21
C THR A 32 16.98 17.75 0.41
N ALA A 33 16.13 18.38 -0.38
CA ALA A 33 14.86 18.86 0.11
C ALA A 33 13.74 18.07 -0.57
N ALA A 34 12.88 17.45 0.24
CA ALA A 34 11.56 17.05 -0.21
C ALA A 34 10.95 18.29 -0.87
N THR A 35 10.81 18.25 -2.19
CA THR A 35 10.18 19.34 -2.94
C THR A 35 8.78 19.44 -2.37
N ASP A 36 8.39 20.60 -1.82
CA ASP A 36 7.01 20.87 -1.41
C ASP A 36 6.13 20.81 -2.65
N LEU A 37 5.69 19.60 -2.96
CA LEU A 37 4.79 19.33 -4.06
C LEU A 37 3.44 19.96 -3.71
N LYS A 38 3.02 20.94 -4.48
CA LYS A 38 1.68 21.53 -4.37
C LYS A 38 0.73 20.82 -5.32
N LEU A 39 -0.54 20.80 -4.95
CA LEU A 39 -1.59 20.25 -5.79
C LEU A 39 -1.55 20.93 -7.17
N PHE A 40 -1.31 20.13 -8.20
CA PHE A 40 -1.29 20.61 -9.59
C PHE A 40 -2.70 20.58 -10.16
N VAL A 41 -3.24 21.73 -10.48
CA VAL A 41 -4.54 21.84 -11.17
C VAL A 41 -4.35 21.48 -12.63
N VAL A 42 -5.00 20.41 -13.06
CA VAL A 42 -4.97 19.96 -14.45
C VAL A 42 -5.90 20.86 -15.28
N PRO A 43 -5.39 21.56 -16.31
CA PRO A 43 -6.22 22.42 -17.14
C PRO A 43 -7.30 21.65 -17.88
N LYS A 44 -8.54 22.16 -17.89
CA LYS A 44 -9.67 21.50 -18.55
C LYS A 44 -9.63 21.55 -20.08
N ASN A 45 -8.91 22.50 -20.63
CA ASN A 45 -8.76 22.69 -22.08
C ASN A 45 -7.64 21.87 -22.71
N ILE A 46 -7.05 20.95 -21.94
CA ILE A 46 -6.03 20.02 -22.43
C ILE A 46 -6.69 18.67 -22.69
N ASP A 47 -6.51 18.16 -23.89
CA ASP A 47 -6.92 16.82 -24.29
C ASP A 47 -5.80 16.19 -25.11
N PHE A 48 -5.05 15.27 -24.45
CA PHE A 48 -4.04 14.49 -25.13
C PHE A 48 -3.90 13.08 -24.53
N ALA A 49 -3.51 12.13 -25.36
CA ALA A 49 -3.08 10.82 -25.00
C ALA A 49 -1.59 10.68 -25.29
N LEU A 50 -0.83 10.21 -24.32
CA LEU A 50 0.62 9.96 -24.44
C LEU A 50 0.89 8.49 -24.24
N HIS A 51 1.38 7.82 -25.28
CA HIS A 51 1.92 6.47 -25.19
C HIS A 51 3.39 6.54 -24.80
N THR A 52 3.78 5.77 -23.80
CA THR A 52 5.13 5.78 -23.25
C THR A 52 5.83 4.42 -23.43
N ASP A 53 7.06 4.44 -23.90
CA ASP A 53 7.97 3.29 -23.94
C ASP A 53 9.38 3.75 -23.53
N PHE A 54 9.68 3.60 -22.25
CA PHE A 54 10.98 3.99 -21.72
C PHE A 54 11.75 2.76 -21.26
N ARG A 55 13.01 2.63 -21.76
CA ARG A 55 13.87 1.55 -21.30
C ARG A 55 14.28 1.74 -19.85
N ARG A 56 14.55 2.98 -19.41
CA ARG A 56 14.95 3.31 -18.04
C ARG A 56 14.37 4.64 -17.59
N VAL A 57 13.74 4.63 -16.42
CA VAL A 57 13.16 5.82 -15.77
C VAL A 57 13.75 5.95 -14.38
N ARG A 58 14.26 7.14 -14.05
CA ARG A 58 14.74 7.47 -12.69
C ARG A 58 13.72 8.37 -11.99
N TYR A 59 13.32 7.93 -10.80
CA TYR A 59 12.46 8.70 -9.90
C TYR A 59 13.01 8.66 -8.47
N GLY A 60 13.38 9.80 -7.92
CA GLY A 60 14.15 9.86 -6.68
C GLY A 60 15.47 9.08 -6.81
N LYS A 61 15.71 8.20 -5.88
CA LYS A 61 16.83 7.24 -5.88
C LYS A 61 16.51 5.93 -6.63
N PHE A 62 15.26 5.73 -7.01
CA PHE A 62 14.80 4.50 -7.64
C PHE A 62 14.97 4.52 -9.15
N VAL A 63 15.25 3.35 -9.72
CA VAL A 63 15.37 3.13 -11.15
C VAL A 63 14.35 2.07 -11.55
N PHE A 64 13.57 2.40 -12.58
CA PHE A 64 12.59 1.51 -13.19
C PHE A 64 13.00 1.20 -14.63
N GLU A 65 12.77 -0.01 -15.07
CA GLU A 65 13.10 -0.51 -16.40
C GLU A 65 11.85 -0.99 -17.13
N ASP A 66 11.91 -0.98 -18.47
CA ASP A 66 10.84 -1.43 -19.36
C ASP A 66 9.48 -0.76 -19.05
N VAL A 67 9.49 0.55 -18.84
CA VAL A 67 8.31 1.32 -18.45
C VAL A 67 7.43 1.58 -19.66
N ARG A 68 6.26 0.94 -19.68
CA ARG A 68 5.30 1.02 -20.79
C ARG A 68 3.90 1.28 -20.28
N GLY A 69 3.19 2.17 -20.95
CA GLY A 69 1.81 2.49 -20.61
C GLY A 69 1.29 3.68 -21.40
N ALA A 70 0.11 4.16 -21.02
CA ALA A 70 -0.45 5.35 -21.61
C ALA A 70 -0.90 6.33 -20.52
N VAL A 71 -0.76 7.62 -20.81
CA VAL A 71 -1.24 8.72 -19.97
C VAL A 71 -2.26 9.50 -20.78
N ASP A 72 -3.50 9.54 -20.32
CA ASP A 72 -4.52 10.43 -20.89
C ASP A 72 -4.67 11.63 -19.96
N VAL A 73 -4.63 12.81 -20.54
CA VAL A 73 -4.96 14.06 -19.84
C VAL A 73 -6.18 14.66 -20.53
N ARG A 74 -7.27 14.75 -19.77
CA ARG A 74 -8.54 15.29 -20.28
C ARG A 74 -9.37 15.87 -19.15
N ASP A 75 -9.99 17.00 -19.38
CA ASP A 75 -11.03 17.60 -18.51
C ASP A 75 -10.60 17.73 -17.03
N GLY A 76 -9.39 18.19 -16.78
CA GLY A 76 -8.87 18.35 -15.42
C GLY A 76 -8.46 17.03 -14.75
N THR A 77 -8.27 15.96 -15.53
CA THR A 77 -7.93 14.62 -15.04
C THR A 77 -6.69 14.08 -15.72
N VAL A 78 -5.82 13.45 -14.97
CA VAL A 78 -4.72 12.64 -15.48
C VAL A 78 -5.02 11.17 -15.20
N HIS A 79 -5.10 10.37 -16.23
CA HIS A 79 -5.33 8.95 -16.14
C HIS A 79 -4.13 8.16 -16.68
N LEU A 80 -3.38 7.54 -15.79
CA LEU A 80 -2.28 6.63 -16.12
C LEU A 80 -2.87 5.24 -16.33
N LYS A 81 -2.83 4.74 -17.57
CA LYS A 81 -3.47 3.47 -17.97
C LYS A 81 -2.43 2.37 -18.07
N GLY A 82 -2.59 1.32 -17.26
CA GLY A 82 -1.88 0.06 -17.43
C GLY A 82 -0.36 0.20 -17.50
N LEU A 83 0.23 1.10 -16.70
CA LEU A 83 1.66 1.26 -16.65
C LEU A 83 2.30 -0.02 -16.12
N ALA A 84 3.10 -0.68 -16.96
CA ALA A 84 3.91 -1.82 -16.60
C ALA A 84 5.37 -1.41 -16.48
N MET A 85 6.07 -1.90 -15.47
CA MET A 85 7.49 -1.61 -15.25
C MET A 85 8.16 -2.67 -14.40
N LYS A 86 9.49 -2.72 -14.46
CA LYS A 86 10.34 -3.50 -13.56
C LYS A 86 11.14 -2.56 -12.67
N GLY A 87 11.29 -2.88 -11.41
CA GLY A 87 12.08 -2.09 -10.46
C GLY A 87 11.90 -2.63 -9.05
N LEU A 88 12.74 -2.25 -8.12
CA LEU A 88 12.71 -2.74 -6.73
C LEU A 88 12.74 -4.29 -6.64
N ASP A 89 13.37 -4.95 -7.60
CA ASP A 89 13.38 -6.40 -7.81
C ASP A 89 11.99 -7.01 -8.08
N ALA A 90 11.03 -6.20 -8.49
CA ALA A 90 9.64 -6.58 -8.72
C ALA A 90 9.16 -6.26 -10.12
N VAL A 91 8.09 -6.94 -10.53
CA VAL A 91 7.27 -6.56 -11.69
C VAL A 91 6.06 -5.79 -11.18
N MET A 92 5.82 -4.62 -11.74
CA MET A 92 4.79 -3.70 -11.29
C MET A 92 3.80 -3.41 -12.42
N HIS A 93 2.52 -3.38 -12.06
CA HIS A 93 1.46 -2.89 -12.92
C HIS A 93 0.63 -1.88 -12.13
N THR A 94 0.39 -0.72 -12.72
CA THR A 94 -0.40 0.32 -12.04
C THR A 94 -1.35 1.01 -13.00
N THR A 95 -2.49 1.37 -12.45
CA THR A 95 -3.43 2.33 -13.03
C THR A 95 -3.62 3.42 -12.00
N LEU A 96 -3.55 4.68 -12.40
CA LEU A 96 -3.71 5.81 -11.50
C LEU A 96 -4.61 6.84 -12.14
N LEU A 97 -5.54 7.38 -11.36
CA LEU A 97 -6.34 8.54 -11.70
C LEU A 97 -5.99 9.67 -10.72
N TYR A 98 -5.62 10.82 -11.27
CA TYR A 98 -5.46 12.06 -10.52
C TYR A 98 -6.40 13.10 -11.10
N GLN A 99 -7.13 13.77 -10.22
CA GLN A 99 -8.05 14.84 -10.60
C GLN A 99 -7.86 16.01 -9.64
N ALA A 100 -7.58 17.19 -10.16
CA ALA A 100 -7.56 18.42 -9.40
C ALA A 100 -8.17 19.53 -10.25
N VAL A 101 -9.35 20.00 -9.85
CA VAL A 101 -10.08 21.08 -10.53
C VAL A 101 -9.86 22.42 -9.80
N ARG A 102 -9.45 22.36 -8.53
CA ARG A 102 -9.18 23.51 -7.65
C ARG A 102 -7.88 23.28 -6.86
N PRO A 103 -7.14 24.36 -6.51
CA PRO A 103 -5.87 24.23 -5.79
C PRO A 103 -5.98 23.69 -4.36
N GLU A 104 -7.20 23.71 -3.78
CA GLU A 104 -7.42 23.33 -2.40
C GLU A 104 -7.78 21.86 -2.22
N ARG A 105 -8.22 21.20 -3.29
CA ARG A 105 -8.72 19.83 -3.21
C ARG A 105 -8.49 19.05 -4.48
N GLY A 106 -7.78 17.94 -4.35
CA GLY A 106 -7.62 16.93 -5.39
C GLY A 106 -8.25 15.60 -5.00
N TYR A 107 -8.19 14.69 -5.93
CA TYR A 107 -8.57 13.29 -5.77
C TYR A 107 -7.52 12.40 -6.41
N VAL A 108 -7.23 11.28 -5.77
CA VAL A 108 -6.39 10.22 -6.34
C VAL A 108 -7.09 8.88 -6.18
N GLY A 109 -7.05 8.08 -7.24
CA GLY A 109 -7.42 6.67 -7.20
C GLY A 109 -6.33 5.85 -7.88
N PHE A 110 -5.96 4.70 -7.32
CA PHE A 110 -4.95 3.84 -7.92
C PHE A 110 -5.21 2.36 -7.70
N ASP A 111 -4.68 1.56 -8.60
CA ASP A 111 -4.65 0.10 -8.52
C ASP A 111 -3.22 -0.36 -8.82
N PHE A 112 -2.53 -0.83 -7.80
CA PHE A 112 -1.16 -1.35 -7.88
C PHE A 112 -1.14 -2.85 -7.74
N ARG A 113 -0.33 -3.51 -8.57
CA ARG A 113 -0.01 -4.92 -8.48
C ARG A 113 1.49 -5.09 -8.53
N LEU A 114 2.06 -5.51 -7.45
CA LEU A 114 3.48 -5.76 -7.29
C LEU A 114 3.70 -7.26 -7.15
N ARG A 115 4.60 -7.83 -7.94
CA ARG A 115 4.93 -9.25 -7.87
C ARG A 115 6.36 -9.43 -7.45
N ARG A 116 6.55 -10.26 -6.41
CA ARG A 116 7.84 -10.64 -5.85
C ARG A 116 8.64 -9.45 -5.30
N ILE A 117 7.97 -8.43 -4.78
CA ILE A 117 8.68 -7.30 -4.19
C ILE A 117 9.33 -7.69 -2.87
N ASN A 118 10.57 -7.24 -2.65
CA ASN A 118 11.22 -7.34 -1.35
C ASN A 118 10.51 -6.43 -0.34
N VAL A 119 10.13 -6.97 0.83
CA VAL A 119 9.38 -6.21 1.86
C VAL A 119 10.12 -4.95 2.30
N GLY A 120 11.44 -5.02 2.50
CA GLY A 120 12.25 -3.85 2.86
C GLY A 120 12.21 -2.76 1.80
N LYS A 121 12.31 -3.13 0.51
CA LYS A 121 12.20 -2.19 -0.61
C LYS A 121 10.79 -1.61 -0.76
N LEU A 122 9.75 -2.40 -0.45
CA LEU A 122 8.36 -1.92 -0.44
C LEU A 122 8.17 -0.82 0.59
N VAL A 123 8.65 -1.02 1.82
CA VAL A 123 8.57 -0.03 2.91
C VAL A 123 9.39 1.22 2.57
N GLU A 124 10.59 1.04 2.00
CA GLU A 124 11.44 2.16 1.56
C GLU A 124 10.80 2.99 0.44
N PHE A 125 10.12 2.34 -0.50
CA PHE A 125 9.42 3.00 -1.60
C PHE A 125 8.14 3.72 -1.14
N THR A 126 7.45 3.17 -0.14
CA THR A 126 6.18 3.70 0.38
C THR A 126 6.25 3.84 1.90
N PRO A 127 6.89 4.91 2.42
CA PRO A 127 7.02 5.10 3.88
C PRO A 127 5.70 5.14 4.63
N SER A 128 4.61 5.60 3.99
CA SER A 128 3.26 5.63 4.58
C SER A 128 2.72 4.25 4.97
N LEU A 129 3.31 3.16 4.46
CA LEU A 129 2.94 1.81 4.89
C LEU A 129 3.24 1.56 6.37
N ASP A 130 4.20 2.25 6.95
CA ASP A 130 4.51 2.14 8.37
C ASP A 130 3.35 2.58 9.27
N SER A 131 2.61 3.61 8.83
CA SER A 131 1.42 4.08 9.56
C SER A 131 0.22 3.16 9.40
N ILE A 132 0.19 2.34 8.33
CA ILE A 132 -0.95 1.43 8.06
C ILE A 132 -0.65 0.03 8.59
N VAL A 133 0.57 -0.46 8.43
CA VAL A 133 1.00 -1.80 8.84
C VAL A 133 2.43 -1.74 9.43
N PRO A 134 2.58 -1.23 10.66
CA PRO A 134 3.91 -1.03 11.28
C PRO A 134 4.75 -2.31 11.36
N MET A 135 4.09 -3.46 11.53
CA MET A 135 4.76 -4.76 11.61
C MET A 135 5.48 -5.17 10.32
N LEU A 136 5.21 -4.55 9.17
CA LEU A 136 5.88 -4.91 7.91
C LEU A 136 7.41 -4.81 8.00
N ARG A 137 7.94 -3.89 8.76
CA ARG A 137 9.39 -3.75 8.98
C ARG A 137 10.04 -4.96 9.65
N SER A 138 9.25 -5.71 10.41
CA SER A 138 9.73 -6.92 11.09
C SER A 138 9.88 -8.12 10.16
N PHE A 139 9.43 -8.01 8.90
CA PHE A 139 9.51 -9.11 7.94
C PHE A 139 10.61 -8.88 6.91
N ARG A 140 11.30 -9.95 6.54
CA ARG A 140 12.19 -10.01 5.39
C ARG A 140 11.74 -11.11 4.44
N GLY A 141 11.94 -10.89 3.16
CA GLY A 141 11.55 -11.81 2.11
C GLY A 141 10.85 -11.11 0.97
N THR A 142 10.25 -11.87 0.10
CA THR A 142 9.52 -11.35 -1.07
C THR A 142 8.02 -11.62 -0.92
N VAL A 143 7.23 -10.66 -1.34
CA VAL A 143 5.77 -10.74 -1.30
C VAL A 143 5.16 -10.28 -2.61
N ASP A 144 3.99 -10.81 -2.90
CA ASP A 144 3.05 -10.22 -3.85
C ASP A 144 2.15 -9.24 -3.08
N PHE A 145 2.01 -8.05 -3.61
CA PHE A 145 1.25 -6.97 -2.99
C PHE A 145 0.27 -6.40 -4.02
N ASP A 146 -1.02 -6.51 -3.73
CA ASP A 146 -2.09 -5.91 -4.51
C ASP A 146 -2.78 -4.85 -3.66
N VAL A 147 -2.91 -3.64 -4.19
CA VAL A 147 -3.61 -2.54 -3.51
C VAL A 147 -4.48 -1.77 -4.50
N SER A 148 -5.74 -1.58 -4.14
CA SER A 148 -6.64 -0.63 -4.79
C SER A 148 -7.04 0.39 -3.75
N ALA A 149 -6.83 1.68 -4.03
CA ALA A 149 -7.15 2.75 -3.10
C ALA A 149 -7.68 3.99 -3.80
N GLU A 150 -8.43 4.79 -3.05
CA GLU A 150 -8.86 6.13 -3.43
C GLU A 150 -8.89 7.03 -2.21
N ALA A 151 -8.60 8.31 -2.42
CA ALA A 151 -8.68 9.35 -1.38
C ALA A 151 -8.77 10.75 -1.99
N ASP A 152 -9.26 11.69 -1.19
CA ASP A 152 -9.07 13.11 -1.47
C ASP A 152 -7.66 13.57 -1.07
N LEU A 153 -7.15 14.59 -1.75
CA LEU A 153 -5.87 15.23 -1.49
C LEU A 153 -6.10 16.67 -1.00
N ASP A 154 -5.24 17.12 -0.10
CA ASP A 154 -5.17 18.54 0.29
C ASP A 154 -4.30 19.36 -0.69
N SER A 155 -4.14 20.66 -0.44
CA SER A 155 -3.33 21.56 -1.27
C SER A 155 -1.84 21.21 -1.33
N ALA A 156 -1.35 20.43 -0.38
CA ALA A 156 0.04 19.96 -0.30
C ALA A 156 0.20 18.52 -0.79
N LEU A 157 -0.80 17.98 -1.54
CA LEU A 157 -0.84 16.59 -2.03
C LEU A 157 -0.87 15.51 -0.93
N ASN A 158 -1.12 15.87 0.32
CA ASN A 158 -1.29 14.87 1.36
C ASN A 158 -2.66 14.18 1.24
N ILE A 159 -2.68 12.90 1.49
CA ILE A 159 -3.91 12.13 1.56
C ILE A 159 -4.74 12.62 2.75
N ARG A 160 -5.99 13.00 2.48
CA ARG A 160 -6.97 13.29 3.52
C ARG A 160 -7.46 11.98 4.11
N ILE A 161 -6.80 11.57 5.19
CA ILE A 161 -6.96 10.27 5.84
C ILE A 161 -8.44 9.85 6.06
N PRO A 162 -9.36 10.74 6.52
CA PRO A 162 -10.77 10.35 6.69
C PRO A 162 -11.48 9.93 5.39
N THR A 163 -10.92 10.30 4.22
CA THR A 163 -11.48 9.95 2.91
C THR A 163 -10.85 8.70 2.31
N LEU A 164 -9.80 8.17 2.93
CA LEU A 164 -9.06 7.02 2.41
C LEU A 164 -9.92 5.76 2.45
N ARG A 165 -10.05 5.14 1.29
CA ARG A 165 -10.61 3.79 1.13
C ARG A 165 -9.57 2.93 0.45
N SER A 166 -9.31 1.75 0.99
CA SER A 166 -8.34 0.84 0.38
C SER A 166 -8.71 -0.63 0.60
N ALA A 167 -8.34 -1.45 -0.38
CA ALA A 167 -8.36 -2.90 -0.32
C ALA A 167 -6.95 -3.40 -0.63
N ILE A 168 -6.34 -4.11 0.32
CA ILE A 168 -4.95 -4.56 0.26
C ILE A 168 -4.92 -6.07 0.41
N ARG A 169 -4.13 -6.74 -0.43
CA ARG A 169 -3.78 -8.16 -0.29
C ARG A 169 -2.28 -8.33 -0.35
N LEU A 170 -1.75 -9.01 0.62
CA LEU A 170 -0.34 -9.37 0.69
C LEU A 170 -0.22 -10.88 0.76
N ARG A 171 0.62 -11.47 -0.07
CA ARG A 171 0.93 -12.89 -0.07
C ARG A 171 2.43 -13.07 -0.13
N GLY A 172 2.96 -13.96 0.70
CA GLY A 172 4.37 -14.25 0.73
C GLY A 172 4.60 -15.67 1.16
N ASP A 173 5.67 -16.26 0.63
CA ASP A 173 6.15 -17.57 1.00
C ASP A 173 7.55 -17.44 1.57
N SER A 174 7.84 -18.24 2.59
CA SER A 174 9.18 -18.28 3.22
C SER A 174 9.66 -16.91 3.72
N LEU A 175 8.78 -16.18 4.39
CA LEU A 175 9.14 -14.91 5.04
C LEU A 175 9.94 -15.17 6.31
N VAL A 176 10.92 -14.31 6.57
CA VAL A 176 11.67 -14.32 7.81
C VAL A 176 11.15 -13.19 8.70
N LEU A 177 10.63 -13.56 9.87
CA LEU A 177 10.31 -12.61 10.92
C LEU A 177 11.60 -12.26 11.65
N MET A 178 11.98 -10.99 11.59
CA MET A 178 13.15 -10.47 12.31
C MET A 178 12.79 -10.16 13.76
N ASP A 179 13.80 -10.18 14.60
CA ASP A 179 13.69 -9.81 16.01
C ASP A 179 13.31 -8.31 16.12
N GLY A 180 12.11 -8.04 16.57
CA GLY A 180 11.63 -6.70 16.89
C GLY A 180 11.10 -6.69 18.32
N GLU A 181 11.09 -5.52 18.96
CA GLU A 181 10.63 -5.37 20.35
C GLU A 181 9.22 -5.97 20.57
N THR A 182 8.29 -5.70 19.62
CA THR A 182 6.93 -6.23 19.66
C THR A 182 6.91 -7.77 19.60
N PHE A 183 7.75 -8.38 18.76
CA PHE A 183 7.83 -9.83 18.68
C PHE A 183 8.48 -10.43 19.92
N ALA A 184 9.49 -9.78 20.49
CA ALA A 184 10.13 -10.19 21.73
C ALA A 184 9.12 -10.22 22.89
N GLU A 185 8.27 -9.21 23.02
CA GLU A 185 7.19 -9.18 24.01
C GLU A 185 6.14 -10.27 23.80
N ILE A 186 5.72 -10.51 22.57
CA ILE A 186 4.81 -11.61 22.20
C ILE A 186 5.47 -12.96 22.54
N SER A 187 6.75 -13.13 22.21
CA SER A 187 7.51 -14.34 22.46
C SER A 187 7.61 -14.67 23.95
N LYS A 188 7.84 -13.68 24.81
CA LYS A 188 7.86 -13.84 26.27
C LYS A 188 6.51 -14.34 26.80
N LYS A 189 5.37 -13.78 26.27
CA LYS A 189 4.02 -14.14 26.72
C LYS A 189 3.61 -15.56 26.32
N PHE A 190 4.13 -16.07 25.20
CA PHE A 190 3.78 -17.40 24.69
C PHE A 190 4.89 -18.45 24.90
N PHE A 191 5.97 -18.12 25.60
CA PHE A 191 7.10 -19.02 25.85
C PHE A 191 7.74 -19.55 24.54
N PHE A 192 7.73 -18.76 23.48
CA PHE A 192 8.49 -19.09 22.28
C PHE A 192 9.98 -19.07 22.61
N LYS A 193 10.71 -20.08 22.18
CA LYS A 193 12.17 -19.98 22.14
C LYS A 193 12.52 -18.98 21.06
N ASN A 194 13.07 -17.84 21.48
CA ASN A 194 13.53 -16.81 20.56
C ASN A 194 14.68 -17.40 19.74
N LYS A 195 14.45 -17.62 18.44
CA LYS A 195 15.48 -17.97 17.48
C LYS A 195 15.83 -16.68 16.74
N GLU A 196 17.10 -16.48 16.45
CA GLU A 196 17.58 -15.31 15.68
C GLU A 196 16.85 -15.12 14.35
N ARG A 197 16.22 -16.18 13.83
CA ARG A 197 15.40 -16.16 12.61
C ARG A 197 14.20 -17.08 12.79
N ASN A 198 13.02 -16.53 12.64
CA ASN A 198 11.77 -17.27 12.62
C ASN A 198 11.26 -17.31 11.18
N LEU A 199 11.32 -18.47 10.55
CA LEU A 199 10.78 -18.68 9.20
C LEU A 199 9.27 -18.87 9.29
N ILE A 200 8.54 -18.09 8.49
CA ILE A 200 7.12 -18.22 8.27
C ILE A 200 6.93 -18.90 6.92
N ASP A 201 6.26 -20.06 6.90
CA ASP A 201 6.13 -20.90 5.70
C ASP A 201 5.37 -20.16 4.59
N SER A 202 4.19 -19.67 4.90
CA SER A 202 3.39 -18.86 3.98
C SER A 202 2.48 -17.90 4.74
N ILE A 203 2.20 -16.76 4.14
CA ILE A 203 1.31 -15.75 4.70
C ILE A 203 0.39 -15.19 3.61
N ALA A 204 -0.89 -15.03 3.94
CA ALA A 204 -1.87 -14.37 3.09
C ALA A 204 -2.70 -13.41 3.94
N VAL A 205 -2.42 -12.13 3.83
CA VAL A 205 -3.06 -11.07 4.62
C VAL A 205 -4.00 -10.27 3.74
N ASN A 206 -5.22 -10.10 4.20
CA ASN A 206 -6.21 -9.20 3.62
C ASN A 206 -6.44 -8.02 4.57
N ILE A 207 -6.41 -6.81 4.03
CA ILE A 207 -6.60 -5.57 4.80
C ILE A 207 -7.59 -4.69 4.05
N SER A 208 -8.48 -4.03 4.78
CA SER A 208 -9.31 -2.95 4.25
C SER A 208 -9.11 -1.69 5.07
N VAL A 209 -9.12 -0.54 4.40
CA VAL A 209 -9.16 0.78 5.03
C VAL A 209 -10.46 1.44 4.61
N LYS A 210 -11.28 1.80 5.58
CA LYS A 210 -12.58 2.42 5.33
C LYS A 210 -13.08 3.12 6.60
N ASP A 211 -13.71 4.28 6.41
CA ASP A 211 -14.36 5.05 7.49
C ASP A 211 -13.43 5.33 8.68
N GLY A 212 -12.15 5.59 8.41
CA GLY A 212 -11.15 5.88 9.43
C GLY A 212 -10.57 4.67 10.16
N TYR A 213 -10.91 3.45 9.72
CA TYR A 213 -10.41 2.21 10.33
C TYR A 213 -9.64 1.36 9.34
N VAL A 214 -8.55 0.77 9.82
CA VAL A 214 -7.82 -0.30 9.17
C VAL A 214 -8.27 -1.62 9.78
N THR A 215 -8.79 -2.52 8.98
CA THR A 215 -9.17 -3.87 9.40
C THR A 215 -8.20 -4.86 8.79
N VAL A 216 -7.42 -5.53 9.64
CA VAL A 216 -6.61 -6.70 9.27
C VAL A 216 -7.47 -7.94 9.50
N TYR A 217 -7.92 -8.53 8.40
CA TYR A 217 -8.74 -9.74 8.48
C TYR A 217 -7.92 -10.90 9.02
N PRO A 218 -8.52 -11.77 9.82
CA PRO A 218 -7.81 -12.87 10.41
C PRO A 218 -7.11 -13.75 9.37
N PHE A 219 -5.83 -13.99 9.58
CA PHE A 219 -4.98 -14.82 8.73
C PHE A 219 -4.17 -15.80 9.58
N ALA A 220 -3.80 -16.92 8.98
CA ALA A 220 -3.00 -17.93 9.65
C ALA A 220 -1.51 -17.65 9.47
N VAL A 221 -0.75 -17.88 10.52
CA VAL A 221 0.72 -17.87 10.53
C VAL A 221 1.19 -19.23 11.03
N ALA A 222 2.02 -19.91 10.26
CA ALA A 222 2.70 -21.12 10.67
C ALA A 222 4.21 -20.84 10.82
N MET A 223 4.75 -21.22 11.96
CA MET A 223 6.13 -20.99 12.29
C MET A 223 6.64 -22.14 13.19
N ASP A 224 7.54 -22.97 12.67
CA ASP A 224 8.05 -24.16 13.35
C ASP A 224 6.87 -25.06 13.84
N ARG A 225 6.76 -25.28 15.16
CA ARG A 225 5.72 -26.09 15.80
C ARG A 225 4.48 -25.30 16.19
N TYR A 226 4.47 -24.02 15.92
CA TYR A 226 3.36 -23.12 16.26
C TYR A 226 2.51 -22.79 15.05
N ARG A 227 1.21 -22.73 15.27
CA ARG A 227 0.26 -22.17 14.33
C ARG A 227 -0.62 -21.18 15.06
N ALA A 228 -0.69 -19.97 14.52
CA ALA A 228 -1.48 -18.90 15.10
C ALA A 228 -2.43 -18.31 14.03
N ALA A 229 -3.53 -17.70 14.49
CA ALA A 229 -4.33 -16.82 13.67
C ALA A 229 -4.26 -15.42 14.27
N VAL A 230 -3.99 -14.43 13.42
CA VAL A 230 -3.81 -13.03 13.80
C VAL A 230 -4.81 -12.18 13.05
N GLY A 231 -5.43 -11.21 13.70
CA GLY A 231 -6.33 -10.24 13.08
C GLY A 231 -6.72 -9.16 14.07
N GLY A 232 -7.34 -8.08 13.57
CA GLY A 232 -7.77 -6.99 14.42
C GLY A 232 -8.07 -5.73 13.64
N THR A 233 -8.26 -4.65 14.36
CA THR A 233 -8.56 -3.34 13.82
C THR A 233 -7.67 -2.29 14.46
N GLN A 234 -7.40 -1.21 13.72
CA GLN A 234 -6.82 0.00 14.28
C GLN A 234 -7.50 1.22 13.66
N ASP A 235 -7.57 2.30 14.42
CA ASP A 235 -7.92 3.60 13.85
C ASP A 235 -6.69 4.26 13.20
N LEU A 236 -6.90 5.44 12.64
CA LEU A 236 -5.83 6.16 11.95
C LEU A 236 -4.94 6.97 12.90
N ASP A 237 -5.32 7.08 14.18
CA ASP A 237 -4.50 7.60 15.28
C ASP A 237 -3.63 6.51 15.91
N MET A 238 -3.58 5.31 15.27
CA MET A 238 -2.78 4.16 15.68
C MET A 238 -3.22 3.52 17.00
N ASN A 239 -4.48 3.74 17.43
CA ASN A 239 -5.06 2.94 18.50
C ASN A 239 -5.54 1.61 17.91
N PHE A 240 -5.10 0.51 18.46
CA PHE A 240 -5.37 -0.81 17.92
C PHE A 240 -5.96 -1.79 18.91
N ASP A 241 -6.74 -2.73 18.37
CA ASP A 241 -7.24 -3.93 19.04
C ASP A 241 -6.93 -5.15 18.15
N TYR A 242 -5.80 -5.78 18.42
CA TYR A 242 -5.40 -7.00 17.73
C TYR A 242 -5.57 -8.23 18.63
N HIS A 243 -5.84 -9.37 17.98
CA HIS A 243 -5.93 -10.64 18.65
C HIS A 243 -5.07 -11.69 17.96
N ILE A 244 -4.28 -12.40 18.76
CA ILE A 244 -3.53 -13.58 18.34
C ILE A 244 -4.14 -14.79 19.00
N SER A 245 -4.61 -15.76 18.20
CA SER A 245 -5.08 -17.07 18.68
C SER A 245 -4.03 -18.12 18.40
N ILE A 246 -3.51 -18.78 19.42
CA ILE A 246 -2.63 -19.94 19.25
C ILE A 246 -3.49 -21.16 18.97
N LEU A 247 -3.39 -21.68 17.75
CA LEU A 247 -4.19 -22.83 17.25
C LEU A 247 -3.47 -24.16 17.47
N LYS A 248 -2.13 -24.14 17.36
CA LYS A 248 -1.25 -25.28 17.62
C LYS A 248 0.01 -24.81 18.32
N SER A 249 0.40 -25.50 19.37
CA SER A 249 1.64 -25.26 20.13
C SER A 249 2.06 -26.55 20.83
N PRO A 250 3.28 -26.64 21.34
CA PRO A 250 3.68 -27.74 22.24
C PRO A 250 2.87 -27.81 23.55
N ILE A 251 2.17 -26.72 23.90
CA ILE A 251 1.30 -26.64 25.08
C ILE A 251 -0.10 -27.14 24.71
N PRO A 252 -0.76 -27.97 25.52
CA PRO A 252 -2.00 -28.66 25.15
C PRO A 252 -3.27 -27.77 25.15
N PHE A 253 -3.17 -26.48 25.39
CA PHE A 253 -4.33 -25.60 25.43
C PHE A 253 -4.23 -24.47 24.38
N LYS A 254 -5.42 -24.09 23.88
CA LYS A 254 -5.54 -22.95 22.95
C LYS A 254 -5.63 -21.65 23.73
N LEU A 255 -4.60 -20.82 23.57
CA LEU A 255 -4.49 -19.52 24.19
C LEU A 255 -4.78 -18.42 23.19
N GLY A 256 -5.29 -17.29 23.69
CA GLY A 256 -5.44 -16.04 22.98
C GLY A 256 -4.61 -14.94 23.65
N LEU A 257 -4.10 -14.01 22.86
CA LEU A 257 -3.48 -12.77 23.33
C LEU A 257 -4.21 -11.60 22.69
N ASN A 258 -4.75 -10.72 23.51
CA ASN A 258 -5.28 -9.44 23.07
C ASN A 258 -4.16 -8.40 23.22
N ILE A 259 -3.97 -7.59 22.19
CA ILE A 259 -3.00 -6.49 22.13
C ILE A 259 -3.79 -5.23 21.85
N THR A 260 -3.87 -4.33 22.82
CA THR A 260 -4.66 -3.09 22.76
C THR A 260 -3.81 -1.90 23.11
N GLY A 261 -4.24 -0.70 22.72
CA GLY A 261 -3.56 0.56 23.00
C GLY A 261 -2.98 1.18 21.72
N ASN A 262 -1.82 1.80 21.83
CA ASN A 262 -1.08 2.38 20.74
C ASN A 262 0.40 1.99 20.81
N LEU A 263 1.26 2.53 19.93
CA LEU A 263 2.68 2.16 19.89
C LEU A 263 3.45 2.58 21.15
N ASP A 264 2.99 3.61 21.87
CA ASP A 264 3.62 4.13 23.07
C ASP A 264 3.14 3.42 24.34
N ASP A 265 1.88 2.92 24.36
CA ASP A 265 1.26 2.22 25.48
C ASP A 265 0.55 0.95 25.01
N MET A 266 1.34 -0.10 24.76
CA MET A 266 0.81 -1.42 24.40
C MET A 266 0.44 -2.24 25.63
N LYS A 267 -0.80 -2.75 25.63
CA LYS A 267 -1.34 -3.61 26.68
C LYS A 267 -1.57 -5.02 26.16
N PHE A 268 -1.01 -5.99 26.88
CA PHE A 268 -1.09 -7.41 26.53
C PHE A 268 -1.96 -8.14 27.56
N ARG A 269 -3.04 -8.77 27.10
CA ARG A 269 -3.94 -9.55 27.97
C ARG A 269 -4.10 -10.98 27.44
N LEU A 270 -3.73 -11.95 28.22
CA LEU A 270 -4.01 -13.36 27.93
C LEU A 270 -5.49 -13.66 28.08
N GLY A 271 -6.00 -14.54 27.21
CA GLY A 271 -7.41 -14.93 27.19
C GLY A 271 -7.63 -16.20 26.38
N ARG A 272 -8.87 -16.40 25.95
CA ARG A 272 -9.24 -17.53 25.09
C ARG A 272 -8.98 -17.19 23.62
N ALA A 273 -8.62 -18.17 22.83
CA ALA A 273 -8.51 -18.05 21.38
C ALA A 273 -9.87 -17.65 20.77
N LYS A 274 -9.91 -16.52 20.05
CA LYS A 274 -11.10 -16.03 19.34
C LYS A 274 -11.27 -16.74 17.99
N TYR A 275 -10.16 -16.95 17.27
CA TYR A 275 -10.14 -17.44 15.89
C TYR A 275 -9.99 -18.96 15.83
N LYS A 276 -10.94 -19.71 16.41
CA LYS A 276 -10.84 -21.17 16.54
C LYS A 276 -10.96 -21.92 15.20
N ASN A 277 -11.67 -21.34 14.24
CA ASN A 277 -12.12 -22.00 13.01
C ASN A 277 -11.61 -21.34 11.72
N LEU A 278 -10.74 -20.33 11.82
CA LEU A 278 -10.26 -19.52 10.68
C LEU A 278 -9.31 -20.24 9.71
N VAL A 279 -9.37 -21.55 9.68
CA VAL A 279 -8.49 -22.37 8.84
C VAL A 279 -9.31 -23.07 7.76
N THR A 280 -10.60 -22.81 7.67
CA THR A 280 -11.39 -23.43 6.61
C THR A 280 -11.18 -22.67 5.29
N PRO A 281 -10.99 -23.40 4.17
CA PRO A 281 -10.89 -22.77 2.86
C PRO A 281 -12.07 -21.86 2.52
N VAL A 282 -13.26 -22.16 3.06
CA VAL A 282 -14.48 -21.37 2.86
C VAL A 282 -14.38 -19.99 3.51
N GLU A 283 -13.86 -19.89 4.73
CA GLU A 283 -13.71 -18.58 5.43
C GLU A 283 -12.64 -17.73 4.76
N ILE A 284 -11.51 -18.31 4.38
CA ILE A 284 -10.45 -17.65 3.61
C ILE A 284 -11.04 -17.11 2.30
N HIS A 285 -11.80 -17.92 1.58
CA HIS A 285 -12.44 -17.52 0.33
C HIS A 285 -13.44 -16.36 0.54
N LYS A 286 -14.22 -16.39 1.62
CA LYS A 286 -15.17 -15.31 1.95
C LYS A 286 -14.45 -13.99 2.21
N VAL A 287 -13.36 -13.98 2.97
CA VAL A 287 -12.54 -12.80 3.23
C VAL A 287 -11.90 -12.29 1.95
N ASP A 288 -11.26 -13.16 1.16
CA ASP A 288 -10.67 -12.82 -0.14
C ASP A 288 -11.71 -12.22 -1.10
N SER A 289 -12.93 -12.75 -1.12
CA SER A 289 -14.03 -12.24 -1.94
C SER A 289 -14.50 -10.87 -1.47
N THR A 290 -14.55 -10.63 -0.16
CA THR A 290 -14.94 -9.34 0.44
C THR A 290 -13.93 -8.25 0.08
N VAL A 291 -12.64 -8.48 0.30
CA VAL A 291 -11.57 -7.51 -0.02
C VAL A 291 -11.45 -7.29 -1.52
N SER A 292 -11.56 -8.35 -2.33
CA SER A 292 -11.57 -8.22 -3.80
C SER A 292 -12.81 -7.49 -4.30
N GLY A 293 -13.95 -7.64 -3.64
CA GLY A 293 -15.18 -6.90 -3.92
C GLY A 293 -14.99 -5.40 -3.69
N LEU A 294 -14.42 -5.03 -2.54
CA LEU A 294 -14.09 -3.64 -2.22
C LEU A 294 -13.09 -3.06 -3.24
N GLY A 295 -12.01 -3.78 -3.57
CA GLY A 295 -11.04 -3.34 -4.57
C GLY A 295 -11.68 -3.09 -5.94
N ARG A 296 -12.53 -4.01 -6.42
CA ARG A 296 -13.28 -3.80 -7.67
C ARG A 296 -14.25 -2.62 -7.59
N GLN A 297 -14.84 -2.36 -6.43
CA GLN A 297 -15.71 -1.19 -6.23
C GLN A 297 -14.90 0.10 -6.33
N ILE A 298 -13.78 0.21 -5.61
CA ILE A 298 -12.86 1.36 -5.66
C ILE A 298 -12.43 1.63 -7.11
N VAL A 299 -11.96 0.61 -7.84
CA VAL A 299 -11.54 0.76 -9.25
C VAL A 299 -12.69 1.22 -10.15
N ARG A 300 -13.92 0.75 -9.91
CA ARG A 300 -15.10 1.25 -10.64
C ARG A 300 -15.42 2.69 -10.31
N ASP A 301 -15.31 3.06 -9.04
CA ASP A 301 -15.68 4.39 -8.56
C ASP A 301 -14.73 5.44 -9.15
N PHE A 302 -13.41 5.21 -9.13
CA PHE A 302 -12.50 6.15 -9.76
C PHE A 302 -12.59 6.14 -11.31
N LYS A 303 -12.87 5.01 -11.96
CA LYS A 303 -13.13 4.97 -13.41
C LYS A 303 -14.40 5.71 -13.81
N ARG A 304 -15.44 5.68 -12.99
CA ARG A 304 -16.66 6.46 -13.23
C ARG A 304 -16.43 7.97 -13.17
N ARG A 305 -15.43 8.44 -12.44
CA ARG A 305 -15.06 9.84 -12.41
C ARG A 305 -14.55 10.34 -13.78
N ILE A 306 -13.92 9.47 -14.59
CA ILE A 306 -13.50 9.78 -15.96
C ILE A 306 -14.71 9.99 -16.90
N GLY A 307 -15.79 9.22 -16.69
CA GLY A 307 -16.99 9.26 -17.55
C GLY A 307 -18.09 10.22 -17.10
N ARG A 308 -17.89 10.96 -15.99
CA ARG A 308 -18.89 11.89 -15.42
C ARG A 308 -18.67 13.35 -15.77
N ILE A 309 -17.88 13.64 -16.77
CA ILE A 309 -17.78 15.00 -17.26
C ILE A 309 -19.00 15.22 -18.14
N PRO A 310 -19.95 16.13 -17.76
CA PRO A 310 -21.06 16.45 -18.62
C PRO A 310 -20.50 16.99 -19.93
N GLU A 311 -20.96 16.47 -21.05
CA GLU A 311 -20.93 17.20 -22.29
C GLU A 311 -21.74 18.49 -22.06
N GLU A 312 -21.09 19.57 -21.70
CA GLU A 312 -21.68 20.88 -21.75
C GLU A 312 -21.94 21.15 -23.25
N ARG A 313 -23.24 21.15 -23.59
CA ARG A 313 -23.76 21.57 -24.88
C ARG A 313 -23.48 23.06 -25.11
#